data_abf8b8fb4abec5e4cd6888a8b60b9cb5
#
_entry.id   abf8b8fb4abec5e4cd6888a8b60b9cb5
#
_cell.length_a   1.000
_cell.length_b   1.000
_cell.length_c   1.000
_cell.angle_alpha   90.00
_cell.angle_beta   90.00
_cell.angle_gamma   90.00
#
_symmetry.space_group_name_H-M   'P 1'
#
loop_
_entity.id
_entity.type
_entity.pdbx_description
1 polymer ?
#
loop_
_entity_poly.entity_id
_entity_poly.type
_entity_poly.pdbx_seq_one_letter_code
_entity_poly.pdbx_strand_id
1 'polypeptide(L)'
;LQRESVVALGEIGFDLISHQEEEIFKKQLLIADKLKIPIIIHTPHINKFEGTKKTFEIIKETGIDQSRIIVDHNTEETIELSLSYDVHAGITVYPNTKLSPFRAVNIMKKYGTDKILINSSADWGISDPLSVPKTALEMRSNGFSEKEITKVLFLNPNNFFKQSKNYRS
;
A
#
# COMPACT_ATOMS: atom_id res chain seq x y z
N LEU A 1 -9.87 14.52 -9.66
CA LEU A 1 -9.95 13.06 -9.87
C LEU A 1 -10.51 12.66 -11.25
N GLN A 2 -11.21 13.54 -11.97
CA GLN A 2 -11.80 13.21 -13.27
C GLN A 2 -10.89 13.46 -14.49
N ARG A 3 -9.66 13.95 -14.27
CA ARG A 3 -8.69 14.17 -15.34
C ARG A 3 -8.12 12.84 -15.84
N GLU A 4 -7.89 12.71 -17.14
CA GLU A 4 -7.39 11.48 -17.77
C GLU A 4 -6.06 10.94 -17.22
N SER A 5 -5.22 11.82 -16.63
CA SER A 5 -3.94 11.43 -16.04
C SER A 5 -4.04 10.93 -14.59
N VAL A 6 -5.22 11.01 -13.96
CA VAL A 6 -5.40 10.60 -12.56
C VAL A 6 -5.87 9.16 -12.52
N VAL A 7 -5.03 8.26 -12.02
CA VAL A 7 -5.30 6.81 -11.95
C VAL A 7 -5.76 6.33 -10.58
N ALA A 8 -5.48 7.09 -9.52
CA ALA A 8 -5.86 6.75 -8.15
C ALA A 8 -6.06 8.02 -7.30
N LEU A 9 -6.76 7.90 -6.18
CA LEU A 9 -6.74 8.88 -5.09
C LEU A 9 -5.67 8.45 -4.08
N GLY A 10 -4.75 9.30 -3.75
CA GLY A 10 -3.73 9.04 -2.73
C GLY A 10 -2.58 10.06 -2.73
N GLU A 11 -1.83 10.03 -1.67
CA GLU A 11 -2.07 9.25 -0.46
C GLU A 11 -3.08 9.96 0.44
N ILE A 12 -3.98 9.19 1.08
CA ILE A 12 -4.93 9.67 2.09
C ILE A 12 -4.78 8.80 3.34
N GLY A 13 -5.17 9.29 4.51
CA GLY A 13 -5.08 8.50 5.75
C GLY A 13 -4.86 9.37 6.98
N PHE A 14 -4.27 8.76 8.00
CA PHE A 14 -4.01 9.39 9.29
C PHE A 14 -2.53 9.70 9.50
N ASP A 15 -2.24 10.90 10.02
CA ASP A 15 -0.96 11.24 10.63
C ASP A 15 -1.04 11.25 12.16
N LEU A 16 -2.06 11.89 12.73
CA LEU A 16 -2.27 12.08 14.16
C LEU A 16 -3.46 11.32 14.74
N ILE A 17 -4.23 10.65 13.90
CA ILE A 17 -5.45 9.90 14.26
C ILE A 17 -6.49 10.83 14.91
N SER A 18 -6.59 12.05 14.42
CA SER A 18 -7.52 13.06 14.91
C SER A 18 -8.94 12.87 14.35
N HIS A 19 -9.93 13.43 15.03
CA HIS A 19 -11.32 13.44 14.56
C HIS A 19 -11.49 14.18 13.22
N GLN A 20 -10.74 15.26 13.01
CA GLN A 20 -10.77 15.99 11.74
C GLN A 20 -10.24 15.18 10.58
N GLU A 21 -9.14 14.43 10.79
CA GLU A 21 -8.61 13.51 9.79
C GLU A 21 -9.62 12.40 9.49
N GLU A 22 -10.29 11.86 10.50
CA GLU A 22 -11.33 10.84 10.33
C GLU A 22 -12.45 11.31 9.40
N GLU A 23 -13.00 12.52 9.65
CA GLU A 23 -14.05 13.08 8.82
C GLU A 23 -13.63 13.31 7.37
N ILE A 24 -12.40 13.84 7.18
CA ILE A 24 -11.84 14.08 5.84
C ILE A 24 -11.61 12.77 5.14
N PHE A 25 -11.01 11.80 5.83
CA PHE A 25 -10.72 10.48 5.30
C PHE A 25 -11.98 9.76 4.82
N LYS A 26 -13.06 9.74 5.63
CA LYS A 26 -14.37 9.20 5.25
C LYS A 26 -14.90 9.83 3.96
N LYS A 27 -14.87 11.16 3.87
CA LYS A 27 -15.31 11.88 2.67
C LYS A 27 -14.50 11.52 1.43
N GLN A 28 -13.18 11.40 1.57
CA GLN A 28 -12.28 11.04 0.47
C GLN A 28 -12.54 9.61 -0.02
N LEU A 29 -12.74 8.65 0.89
CA LEU A 29 -13.08 7.27 0.56
C LEU A 29 -14.40 7.20 -0.24
N LEU A 30 -15.44 7.85 0.22
CA LEU A 30 -16.76 7.87 -0.45
C LEU A 30 -16.71 8.52 -1.84
N ILE A 31 -15.90 9.58 -2.01
CA ILE A 31 -15.71 10.22 -3.32
C ILE A 31 -14.99 9.26 -4.29
N ALA A 32 -13.94 8.60 -3.83
CA ALA A 32 -13.19 7.67 -4.67
C ALA A 32 -14.04 6.45 -5.06
N ASP A 33 -14.81 5.89 -4.12
CA ASP A 33 -15.72 4.78 -4.39
C ASP A 33 -16.81 5.16 -5.40
N LYS A 34 -17.43 6.33 -5.24
CA LYS A 34 -18.40 6.87 -6.21
C LYS A 34 -17.81 7.01 -7.62
N LEU A 35 -16.54 7.38 -7.72
CA LEU A 35 -15.83 7.55 -8.99
C LEU A 35 -15.23 6.24 -9.53
N LYS A 36 -15.29 5.17 -8.74
CA LYS A 36 -14.72 3.85 -9.05
C LYS A 36 -13.23 3.91 -9.39
N ILE A 37 -12.48 4.75 -8.68
CA ILE A 37 -11.03 4.87 -8.83
C ILE A 37 -10.30 4.15 -7.68
N PRO A 38 -9.11 3.58 -7.92
CA PRO A 38 -8.26 3.02 -6.88
C PRO A 38 -7.89 4.04 -5.80
N ILE A 39 -7.64 3.54 -4.59
CA ILE A 39 -7.31 4.34 -3.41
C ILE A 39 -5.98 3.85 -2.83
N ILE A 40 -5.09 4.78 -2.48
CA ILE A 40 -3.86 4.50 -1.74
C ILE A 40 -3.96 5.18 -0.38
N ILE A 41 -3.90 4.38 0.68
CA ILE A 41 -4.03 4.83 2.06
C ILE A 41 -2.68 4.68 2.74
N HIS A 42 -2.14 5.77 3.29
CA HIS A 42 -0.95 5.70 4.13
C HIS A 42 -1.32 5.37 5.58
N THR A 43 -0.40 4.73 6.29
CA THR A 43 -0.53 4.45 7.72
C THR A 43 0.41 5.35 8.53
N PRO A 44 -0.01 5.86 9.72
CA PRO A 44 0.78 6.82 10.47
C PRO A 44 2.09 6.24 10.98
N HIS A 45 3.07 7.10 11.24
CA HIS A 45 4.33 6.71 11.88
C HIS A 45 4.18 6.49 13.38
N ILE A 46 3.41 7.34 14.04
CA ILE A 46 3.15 7.29 15.49
C ILE A 46 1.88 6.47 15.71
N ASN A 47 1.88 5.59 16.72
CA ASN A 47 0.77 4.69 17.02
C ASN A 47 0.30 3.90 15.78
N LYS A 48 1.25 3.39 15.02
CA LYS A 48 1.02 2.76 13.71
C LYS A 48 -0.06 1.68 13.74
N PHE A 49 0.00 0.77 14.71
CA PHE A 49 -0.99 -0.31 14.80
C PHE A 49 -2.41 0.23 15.05
N GLU A 50 -2.57 1.14 16.00
CA GLU A 50 -3.89 1.72 16.31
C GLU A 50 -4.42 2.57 15.14
N GLY A 51 -3.56 3.33 14.48
CA GLY A 51 -3.95 4.08 13.28
C GLY A 51 -4.35 3.18 12.12
N THR A 52 -3.64 2.08 11.92
CA THR A 52 -4.01 1.08 10.90
C THR A 52 -5.33 0.40 11.25
N LYS A 53 -5.53 0.05 12.52
CA LYS A 53 -6.81 -0.52 13.01
C LYS A 53 -7.97 0.46 12.77
N LYS A 54 -7.79 1.73 13.13
CA LYS A 54 -8.79 2.79 12.91
C LYS A 54 -9.10 2.97 11.42
N THR A 55 -8.08 2.87 10.56
CA THR A 55 -8.26 2.87 9.10
C THR A 55 -9.22 1.78 8.65
N PHE A 56 -9.04 0.54 9.14
CA PHE A 56 -9.91 -0.58 8.78
C PHE A 56 -11.32 -0.48 9.38
N GLU A 57 -11.47 0.08 10.58
CA GLU A 57 -12.79 0.39 11.15
C GLU A 57 -13.59 1.31 10.22
N ILE A 58 -12.94 2.37 9.69
CA ILE A 58 -13.57 3.32 8.77
C ILE A 58 -13.87 2.69 7.41
N ILE A 59 -12.95 1.89 6.85
CA ILE A 59 -13.17 1.16 5.60
C ILE A 59 -14.42 0.27 5.75
N LYS A 60 -14.54 -0.44 6.86
CA LYS A 60 -15.69 -1.30 7.17
C LYS A 60 -16.98 -0.48 7.33
N GLU A 61 -16.93 0.62 8.06
CA GLU A 61 -18.07 1.52 8.29
C GLU A 61 -18.60 2.11 6.98
N THR A 62 -17.71 2.51 6.08
CA THR A 62 -18.09 3.11 4.80
C THR A 62 -18.60 2.10 3.78
N GLY A 63 -18.32 0.81 3.95
CA GLY A 63 -18.77 -0.28 3.07
C GLY A 63 -18.23 -0.22 1.64
N ILE A 64 -17.14 0.50 1.41
CA ILE A 64 -16.51 0.65 0.09
C ILE A 64 -15.86 -0.63 -0.41
N ASP A 65 -15.66 -0.72 -1.71
CA ASP A 65 -15.01 -1.88 -2.37
C ASP A 65 -13.53 -1.97 -1.98
N GLN A 66 -13.22 -2.90 -1.07
CA GLN A 66 -11.87 -3.09 -0.53
C GLN A 66 -10.87 -3.54 -1.58
N SER A 67 -11.30 -4.23 -2.64
CA SER A 67 -10.39 -4.68 -3.72
C SER A 67 -9.72 -3.52 -4.47
N ARG A 68 -10.25 -2.29 -4.32
CA ARG A 68 -9.74 -1.05 -4.89
C ARG A 68 -8.82 -0.27 -3.94
N ILE A 69 -8.41 -0.87 -2.84
CA ILE A 69 -7.61 -0.20 -1.80
C ILE A 69 -6.22 -0.83 -1.71
N ILE A 70 -5.19 0.02 -1.69
CA ILE A 70 -3.88 -0.29 -1.13
C ILE A 70 -3.80 0.37 0.24
N VAL A 71 -3.52 -0.40 1.29
CA VAL A 71 -3.05 0.14 2.56
C VAL A 71 -1.53 0.08 2.55
N ASP A 72 -0.87 1.22 2.55
CA ASP A 72 0.57 1.33 2.37
C ASP A 72 1.34 1.53 3.68
N HIS A 73 2.66 1.44 3.57
CA HIS A 73 3.61 1.54 4.66
C HIS A 73 3.45 0.44 5.72
N ASN A 74 2.99 -0.75 5.33
CA ASN A 74 2.93 -1.88 6.25
C ASN A 74 4.30 -2.25 6.78
N THR A 75 4.32 -2.70 8.03
CA THR A 75 5.47 -3.27 8.72
C THR A 75 5.10 -4.65 9.27
N GLU A 76 6.03 -5.32 9.95
CA GLU A 76 5.77 -6.58 10.63
C GLU A 76 4.61 -6.49 11.63
N GLU A 77 4.35 -5.29 12.14
CA GLU A 77 3.29 -5.01 13.11
C GLU A 77 1.90 -4.95 12.49
N THR A 78 1.78 -4.50 11.23
CA THR A 78 0.48 -4.17 10.61
C THR A 78 0.10 -5.07 9.44
N ILE A 79 1.06 -5.78 8.87
CA ILE A 79 0.84 -6.57 7.64
C ILE A 79 -0.23 -7.65 7.81
N GLU A 80 -0.25 -8.34 8.95
CA GLU A 80 -1.23 -9.40 9.23
C GLU A 80 -2.65 -8.83 9.27
N LEU A 81 -2.82 -7.68 9.92
CA LEU A 81 -4.09 -6.97 9.95
C LEU A 81 -4.53 -6.57 8.53
N SER A 82 -3.64 -5.99 7.73
CA SER A 82 -3.95 -5.58 6.36
C SER A 82 -4.37 -6.78 5.50
N LEU A 83 -3.65 -7.89 5.58
CA LEU A 83 -3.95 -9.09 4.80
C LEU A 83 -5.21 -9.85 5.27
N SER A 84 -5.75 -9.53 6.46
CA SER A 84 -7.04 -10.08 6.93
C SER A 84 -8.26 -9.46 6.26
N TYR A 85 -8.05 -8.37 5.50
CA TYR A 85 -9.08 -7.69 4.69
C TYR A 85 -8.88 -7.94 3.19
N ASP A 86 -9.85 -7.56 2.37
CA ASP A 86 -9.75 -7.70 0.92
C ASP A 86 -9.05 -6.52 0.24
N VAL A 87 -7.97 -6.03 0.86
CA VAL A 87 -7.13 -4.96 0.35
C VAL A 87 -5.80 -5.49 -0.20
N HIS A 88 -5.07 -4.65 -0.90
CA HIS A 88 -3.66 -4.86 -1.19
C HIS A 88 -2.79 -4.22 -0.10
N ALA A 89 -1.73 -4.90 0.30
CA ALA A 89 -0.79 -4.41 1.31
C ALA A 89 0.45 -3.84 0.64
N GLY A 90 0.63 -2.53 0.74
CA GLY A 90 1.83 -1.84 0.29
C GLY A 90 2.96 -1.94 1.32
N ILE A 91 4.15 -2.22 0.86
CA ILE A 91 5.38 -2.21 1.67
C ILE A 91 6.34 -1.19 1.07
N THR A 92 6.67 -0.17 1.85
CA THR A 92 7.65 0.83 1.46
C THR A 92 9.03 0.46 1.94
N VAL A 93 9.95 0.28 1.01
CA VAL A 93 11.38 0.08 1.30
C VAL A 93 12.10 1.42 1.22
N TYR A 94 12.46 1.95 2.39
CA TYR A 94 12.98 3.28 2.55
C TYR A 94 14.05 3.34 3.64
N PRO A 95 15.23 3.96 3.40
CA PRO A 95 16.31 4.02 4.38
C PRO A 95 15.89 4.65 5.71
N ASN A 96 16.35 4.08 6.81
CA ASN A 96 16.27 4.56 8.19
C ASN A 96 14.87 4.59 8.83
N THR A 97 13.82 4.95 8.10
CA THR A 97 12.50 5.22 8.71
C THR A 97 11.43 4.17 8.38
N LYS A 98 11.64 3.35 7.35
CA LYS A 98 10.69 2.30 6.96
C LYS A 98 11.42 0.94 6.86
N LEU A 99 10.99 0.05 5.98
CA LEU A 99 11.58 -1.28 5.89
C LEU A 99 12.86 -1.30 5.03
N SER A 100 13.81 -2.15 5.39
CA SER A 100 14.90 -2.55 4.51
C SER A 100 14.41 -3.66 3.55
N PRO A 101 15.13 -3.92 2.42
CA PRO A 101 14.85 -5.06 1.54
C PRO A 101 14.76 -6.39 2.30
N PHE A 102 15.68 -6.63 3.24
CA PHE A 102 15.71 -7.83 4.08
C PHE A 102 14.42 -8.00 4.91
N ARG A 103 13.95 -6.93 5.57
CA ARG A 103 12.72 -6.96 6.36
C ARG A 103 11.49 -7.20 5.49
N ALA A 104 11.40 -6.54 4.32
CA ALA A 104 10.33 -6.76 3.36
C ALA A 104 10.28 -8.21 2.88
N VAL A 105 11.44 -8.80 2.58
CA VAL A 105 11.55 -10.21 2.18
C VAL A 105 11.10 -11.17 3.29
N ASN A 106 11.45 -10.89 4.54
CA ASN A 106 10.99 -11.71 5.67
C ASN A 106 9.47 -11.67 5.87
N ILE A 107 8.83 -10.52 5.64
CA ILE A 107 7.37 -10.40 5.61
C ILE A 107 6.80 -11.30 4.51
N MET A 108 7.34 -11.22 3.29
CA MET A 108 6.85 -12.01 2.16
C MET A 108 7.07 -13.52 2.35
N LYS A 109 8.15 -13.95 3.02
CA LYS A 109 8.35 -15.35 3.41
C LYS A 109 7.25 -15.87 4.33
N LYS A 110 6.79 -15.03 5.25
CA LYS A 110 5.77 -15.42 6.23
C LYS A 110 4.35 -15.38 5.67
N TYR A 111 4.04 -14.36 4.88
CA TYR A 111 2.66 -14.06 4.46
C TYR A 111 2.38 -14.29 2.97
N GLY A 112 3.39 -14.68 2.18
CA GLY A 112 3.27 -14.85 0.73
C GLY A 112 3.35 -13.55 -0.04
N THR A 113 3.04 -13.62 -1.35
CA THR A 113 3.23 -12.53 -2.31
C THR A 113 1.94 -12.05 -2.98
N ASP A 114 0.80 -12.67 -2.68
CA ASP A 114 -0.42 -12.56 -3.49
C ASP A 114 -1.03 -11.16 -3.52
N LYS A 115 -1.07 -10.47 -2.37
CA LYS A 115 -1.65 -9.13 -2.23
C LYS A 115 -0.62 -8.08 -1.82
N ILE A 116 0.68 -8.37 -1.97
CA ILE A 116 1.76 -7.47 -1.56
C ILE A 116 2.30 -6.71 -2.77
N LEU A 117 2.54 -5.41 -2.58
CA LEU A 117 3.24 -4.53 -3.51
C LEU A 117 4.42 -3.87 -2.80
N ILE A 118 5.48 -3.56 -3.56
CA ILE A 118 6.67 -2.88 -3.04
C ILE A 118 6.81 -1.51 -3.71
N ASN A 119 7.10 -0.49 -2.92
CA ASN A 119 7.46 0.84 -3.40
C ASN A 119 8.67 1.41 -2.64
N SER A 120 9.20 2.54 -3.10
CA SER A 120 10.41 3.14 -2.55
C SER A 120 10.21 4.50 -1.88
N SER A 121 9.06 5.16 -2.05
CA SER A 121 8.86 6.58 -1.65
C SER A 121 10.05 7.47 -2.06
N ALA A 122 10.54 7.32 -3.29
CA ALA A 122 11.81 7.91 -3.74
C ALA A 122 11.78 9.44 -3.93
N ASP A 123 10.63 10.05 -3.79
CA ASP A 123 10.36 11.49 -3.88
C ASP A 123 10.45 12.23 -2.53
N TRP A 124 10.68 11.51 -1.44
CA TRP A 124 10.68 12.04 -0.08
C TRP A 124 12.05 11.93 0.57
N GLY A 125 12.61 13.06 1.03
CA GLY A 125 13.82 13.11 1.86
C GLY A 125 15.04 12.36 1.29
N ILE A 126 15.84 11.77 2.17
CA ILE A 126 16.99 10.93 1.79
C ILE A 126 16.48 9.54 1.43
N SER A 127 16.06 9.36 0.19
CA SER A 127 15.51 8.12 -0.35
C SER A 127 16.58 7.32 -1.13
N ASP A 128 16.27 6.06 -1.41
CA ASP A 128 17.06 5.22 -2.31
C ASP A 128 16.19 4.81 -3.51
N PRO A 129 16.38 5.42 -4.69
CA PRO A 129 15.61 5.08 -5.90
C PRO A 129 15.82 3.63 -6.35
N LEU A 130 16.86 2.95 -5.86
CA LEU A 130 17.14 1.56 -6.14
C LEU A 130 16.55 0.58 -5.11
N SER A 131 15.74 1.05 -4.15
CA SER A 131 15.14 0.19 -3.12
C SER A 131 14.35 -0.97 -3.70
N VAL A 132 13.56 -0.73 -4.75
CA VAL A 132 12.76 -1.78 -5.41
C VAL A 132 13.64 -2.82 -6.12
N PRO A 133 14.61 -2.43 -6.99
CA PRO A 133 15.58 -3.39 -7.55
C PRO A 133 16.40 -4.14 -6.49
N LYS A 134 16.81 -3.48 -5.41
CA LYS A 134 17.51 -4.13 -4.29
C LYS A 134 16.63 -5.17 -3.59
N THR A 135 15.34 -4.88 -3.45
CA THR A 135 14.38 -5.85 -2.91
C THR A 135 14.24 -7.07 -3.84
N ALA A 136 14.25 -6.88 -5.16
CA ALA A 136 14.26 -7.99 -6.12
C ALA A 136 15.51 -8.88 -5.96
N LEU A 137 16.68 -8.27 -5.78
CA LEU A 137 17.93 -9.02 -5.53
C LEU A 137 17.86 -9.79 -4.21
N GLU A 138 17.35 -9.17 -3.15
CA GLU A 138 17.16 -9.80 -1.85
C GLU A 138 16.19 -10.98 -1.93
N MET A 139 15.07 -10.84 -2.68
CA MET A 139 14.13 -11.94 -2.95
C MET A 139 14.83 -13.12 -3.62
N ARG A 140 15.62 -12.89 -4.70
CA ARG A 140 16.39 -13.94 -5.37
C ARG A 140 17.34 -14.66 -4.43
N SER A 141 18.11 -13.90 -3.65
CA SER A 141 19.07 -14.45 -2.67
C SER A 141 18.39 -15.29 -1.59
N ASN A 142 17.10 -15.08 -1.38
CA ASN A 142 16.28 -15.78 -0.40
C ASN A 142 15.36 -16.86 -1.00
N GLY A 143 15.59 -17.26 -2.26
CA GLY A 143 14.95 -18.41 -2.90
C GLY A 143 13.58 -18.16 -3.52
N PHE A 144 13.15 -16.89 -3.66
CA PHE A 144 11.93 -16.58 -4.41
C PHE A 144 12.14 -16.81 -5.91
N SER A 145 11.14 -17.40 -6.54
CA SER A 145 11.13 -17.59 -7.99
C SER A 145 10.95 -16.25 -8.74
N GLU A 146 11.43 -16.19 -9.99
CA GLU A 146 11.20 -15.01 -10.85
C GLU A 146 9.70 -14.71 -11.05
N LYS A 147 8.84 -15.73 -10.97
CA LYS A 147 7.38 -15.55 -11.00
C LYS A 147 6.88 -14.77 -9.79
N GLU A 148 7.35 -15.08 -8.60
CA GLU A 148 6.95 -14.35 -7.37
C GLU A 148 7.52 -12.95 -7.36
N ILE A 149 8.76 -12.76 -7.80
CA ILE A 149 9.38 -11.43 -7.93
C ILE A 149 8.60 -10.57 -8.91
N THR A 150 8.31 -11.08 -10.10
CA THR A 150 7.50 -10.39 -11.11
C THR A 150 6.10 -10.09 -10.58
N LYS A 151 5.51 -11.00 -9.81
CA LYS A 151 4.20 -10.81 -9.20
C LYS A 151 4.17 -9.58 -8.30
N VAL A 152 5.09 -9.48 -7.34
CA VAL A 152 5.12 -8.40 -6.35
C VAL A 152 5.49 -7.05 -6.97
N LEU A 153 6.47 -7.04 -7.88
CA LEU A 153 7.04 -5.80 -8.40
C LEU A 153 6.33 -5.27 -9.64
N PHE A 154 5.59 -6.10 -10.34
CA PHE A 154 4.93 -5.71 -11.58
C PHE A 154 3.46 -6.12 -11.66
N LEU A 155 3.14 -7.42 -11.50
CA LEU A 155 1.77 -7.89 -11.76
C LEU A 155 0.75 -7.34 -10.75
N ASN A 156 1.06 -7.38 -9.46
CA ASN A 156 0.16 -6.87 -8.42
C ASN A 156 -0.11 -5.36 -8.61
N PRO A 157 0.90 -4.47 -8.70
CA PRO A 157 0.63 -3.05 -8.94
C PRO A 157 -0.06 -2.80 -10.29
N ASN A 158 0.34 -3.48 -11.36
CA ASN A 158 -0.27 -3.32 -12.67
C ASN A 158 -1.76 -3.72 -12.65
N ASN A 159 -2.09 -4.87 -12.07
CA ASN A 159 -3.48 -5.33 -11.96
C ASN A 159 -4.32 -4.42 -11.06
N PHE A 160 -3.74 -3.89 -10.00
CA PHE A 160 -4.39 -2.94 -9.13
C PHE A 160 -4.76 -1.66 -9.88
N PHE A 161 -3.80 -1.01 -10.54
CA PHE A 161 -4.03 0.25 -11.23
C PHE A 161 -4.88 0.10 -12.50
N LYS A 162 -4.91 -1.07 -13.14
CA LYS A 162 -5.83 -1.38 -14.26
C LYS A 162 -7.30 -1.27 -13.93
N GLN A 163 -7.67 -1.24 -12.65
CA GLN A 163 -9.04 -0.98 -12.22
C GLN A 163 -9.47 0.47 -12.49
N SER A 164 -8.53 1.37 -12.73
CA SER A 164 -8.82 2.75 -13.15
C SER A 164 -9.02 2.81 -14.66
N LYS A 165 -10.12 3.44 -15.08
CA LYS A 165 -10.38 3.72 -16.51
C LYS A 165 -9.33 4.61 -17.18
N ASN A 166 -8.54 5.31 -16.38
CA ASN A 166 -7.51 6.23 -16.83
C ASN A 166 -6.12 5.59 -16.90
N TYR A 167 -5.97 4.34 -16.42
CA TYR A 167 -4.70 3.63 -16.50
C TYR A 167 -4.43 3.17 -17.94
N ARG A 168 -3.26 3.54 -18.44
CA ARG A 168 -2.76 3.10 -19.75
C ARG A 168 -1.56 2.18 -19.52
N SER A 169 -1.68 0.91 -19.88
CA SER A 169 -0.60 -0.09 -19.81
C SER A 169 0.31 0.00 -21.04
#